data_db63e3d11406115d9f1800498e0b3b9d
#
_entry.id   db63e3d11406115d9f1800498e0b3b9d
#
_cell.length_a   1.000
_cell.length_b   1.000
_cell.length_c   1.000
_cell.angle_alpha   90.00
_cell.angle_beta   90.00
_cell.angle_gamma   90.00
#
_symmetry.space_group_name_H-M   'P 1'
#
loop_
_entity.id
_entity.type
_entity.pdbx_description
1 polymer ?
#
loop_
_entity_poly.entity_id
_entity_poly.type
_entity_poly.pdbx_seq_one_letter_code
_entity_poly.pdbx_strand_id
1 'polypeptide(L)'
;MRGTDLTFTKVAELPGRRGRAGIIHTPHGEIPTPAFIPVGTKATVKTVLPETMKQLGAAAILSNAYHLYLQPGPEVIDQAGGLARFMNWNGPTFTDSGGFQVLSLGSGYKKVLSGEFTGSGRADHTVAEKKERHAHVDDEGVTFRSHLDGSRHRFTPEVSMQIQHQLGADIMMAFDELTTLLNSREYQVESLERTRRWAERCLAEHQRLTLERADKPYQMLYGVIQGAQYEDLRRKAARDLSAMEVAGRSFDGFGIGGAFEKENLATIVDWVCEELQEDKPRNLLGLSEPDDIFAGVEAGADTFD
;
A
#
# COMPACT_ATOMS: atom_id res chain seq x y z
N MET A 1 22.06 3.19 7.07
CA MET A 1 21.91 1.73 7.04
C MET A 1 22.14 1.28 5.61
N ARG A 2 23.13 0.46 5.36
CA ARG A 2 23.32 -0.17 4.03
C ARG A 2 22.51 -1.46 4.08
N GLY A 3 21.64 -1.72 3.13
CA GLY A 3 20.61 -2.76 2.96
C GLY A 3 20.87 -4.22 3.38
N THR A 4 21.47 -4.44 4.53
CA THR A 4 21.66 -5.75 5.17
C THR A 4 21.23 -5.75 6.65
N ASP A 5 20.78 -4.59 7.17
CA ASP A 5 20.30 -4.51 8.56
C ASP A 5 18.85 -5.02 8.60
N LEU A 6 18.52 -5.81 9.62
CA LEU A 6 17.20 -6.37 9.85
C LEU A 6 16.16 -5.24 9.83
N THR A 7 15.23 -5.30 8.87
CA THR A 7 14.11 -4.35 8.78
C THR A 7 13.03 -4.66 9.79
N PHE A 8 12.97 -5.91 10.28
CA PHE A 8 11.98 -6.37 11.24
C PHE A 8 12.60 -7.35 12.26
N THR A 9 12.31 -7.14 13.52
CA THR A 9 12.69 -8.03 14.62
C THR A 9 11.45 -8.59 15.29
N LYS A 10 11.21 -9.90 15.19
CA LYS A 10 10.14 -10.58 15.91
C LYS A 10 10.50 -10.67 17.39
N VAL A 11 9.59 -10.27 18.29
CA VAL A 11 9.79 -10.25 19.76
C VAL A 11 8.98 -11.34 20.44
N ALA A 12 7.76 -11.61 19.99
CA ALA A 12 6.87 -12.62 20.55
C ALA A 12 5.93 -13.19 19.49
N GLU A 13 5.34 -14.33 19.77
CA GLU A 13 4.35 -15.02 18.95
C GLU A 13 3.10 -15.34 19.76
N LEU A 14 1.95 -15.31 19.10
CA LEU A 14 0.69 -15.75 19.70
C LEU A 14 0.59 -17.29 19.59
N PRO A 15 0.51 -18.03 20.69
CA PRO A 15 0.49 -19.49 20.65
C PRO A 15 -0.67 -20.03 19.79
N GLY A 16 -0.34 -20.93 18.85
CA GLY A 16 -1.32 -21.58 17.97
C GLY A 16 -1.97 -20.69 16.92
N ARG A 17 -1.45 -19.49 16.69
CA ARG A 17 -1.87 -18.53 15.68
C ARG A 17 -0.65 -17.96 14.95
N ARG A 18 -0.86 -17.18 13.86
CA ARG A 18 0.24 -16.49 13.17
C ARG A 18 0.55 -15.11 13.75
N GLY A 19 -0.27 -14.66 14.70
CA GLY A 19 -0.10 -13.36 15.34
C GLY A 19 1.25 -13.25 16.02
N ARG A 20 1.87 -12.09 15.89
CA ARG A 20 3.18 -11.81 16.44
C ARG A 20 3.32 -10.37 16.90
N ALA A 21 4.22 -10.13 17.82
CA ALA A 21 4.70 -8.81 18.17
C ALA A 21 6.14 -8.67 17.67
N GLY A 22 6.48 -7.47 17.20
CA GLY A 22 7.80 -7.18 16.66
C GLY A 22 8.12 -5.70 16.63
N ILE A 23 9.22 -5.36 15.98
CA ILE A 23 9.68 -3.99 15.79
C ILE A 23 10.11 -3.84 14.34
N ILE A 24 9.51 -2.88 13.63
CA ILE A 24 9.99 -2.43 12.32
C ILE A 24 11.01 -1.32 12.56
N HIS A 25 12.23 -1.49 12.05
CA HIS A 25 13.31 -0.52 12.22
C HIS A 25 13.36 0.41 11.00
N THR A 26 13.19 1.72 11.22
CA THR A 26 13.26 2.72 10.15
C THR A 26 14.31 3.79 10.47
N PRO A 27 14.77 4.56 9.47
CA PRO A 27 15.70 5.66 9.70
C PRO A 27 15.17 6.74 10.64
N HIS A 28 13.84 6.92 10.72
CA HIS A 28 13.22 7.96 11.57
C HIS A 28 12.63 7.41 12.88
N GLY A 29 12.90 6.13 13.21
CA GLY A 29 12.48 5.53 14.47
C GLY A 29 11.94 4.11 14.31
N GLU A 30 11.51 3.55 15.42
CA GLU A 30 10.97 2.20 15.50
C GLU A 30 9.45 2.21 15.50
N ILE A 31 8.86 1.18 14.88
CA ILE A 31 7.41 0.94 14.92
C ILE A 31 7.19 -0.38 15.66
N PRO A 32 6.82 -0.34 16.95
CA PRO A 32 6.38 -1.52 17.66
C PRO A 32 5.09 -2.07 17.02
N THR A 33 5.06 -3.37 16.75
CA THR A 33 3.90 -4.04 16.15
C THR A 33 3.24 -5.01 17.11
N PRO A 34 1.93 -5.26 17.01
CA PRO A 34 0.98 -4.70 16.04
C PRO A 34 0.77 -3.20 16.20
N ALA A 35 0.57 -2.48 15.08
CA ALA A 35 0.35 -1.04 15.09
C ALA A 35 -0.72 -0.59 14.10
N PHE A 36 -1.58 0.35 14.53
CA PHE A 36 -2.43 1.13 13.63
C PHE A 36 -1.66 2.34 13.11
N ILE A 37 -1.73 2.55 11.81
CA ILE A 37 -1.02 3.64 11.09
C ILE A 37 -2.06 4.67 10.61
N PRO A 38 -2.26 5.77 11.33
CA PRO A 38 -3.23 6.80 10.94
C PRO A 38 -2.94 7.39 9.57
N VAL A 39 -4.00 7.63 8.79
CA VAL A 39 -3.87 8.18 7.44
C VAL A 39 -3.94 9.70 7.45
N GLY A 40 -2.83 10.33 7.07
CA GLY A 40 -2.70 11.76 6.82
C GLY A 40 -2.65 12.06 5.33
N THR A 41 -3.78 11.98 4.63
CA THR A 41 -3.93 11.98 3.16
C THR A 41 -3.08 13.02 2.42
N LYS A 42 -3.04 14.26 2.91
CA LYS A 42 -2.27 15.38 2.33
C LYS A 42 -1.18 15.87 3.28
N ALA A 43 -0.36 14.94 3.79
CA ALA A 43 0.65 15.23 4.79
C ALA A 43 0.08 15.89 6.07
N THR A 44 -1.16 15.54 6.42
CA THR A 44 -1.82 15.97 7.65
C THR A 44 -2.94 15.02 8.03
N VAL A 45 -3.00 14.62 9.28
CA VAL A 45 -4.16 13.92 9.84
C VAL A 45 -5.24 14.98 10.08
N LYS A 46 -6.37 14.81 9.42
CA LYS A 46 -7.43 15.83 9.41
C LYS A 46 -7.89 16.17 10.82
N THR A 47 -7.84 17.45 11.18
CA THR A 47 -8.27 18.00 12.48
C THR A 47 -7.43 17.59 13.70
N VAL A 48 -6.32 16.88 13.51
CA VAL A 48 -5.43 16.45 14.61
C VAL A 48 -4.00 16.94 14.36
N LEU A 49 -3.40 17.60 15.33
CA LEU A 49 -2.03 18.07 15.26
C LEU A 49 -1.03 16.90 15.37
N PRO A 50 0.16 16.99 14.75
CA PRO A 50 1.19 15.96 14.86
C PRO A 50 1.57 15.62 16.30
N GLU A 51 1.68 16.63 17.17
CA GLU A 51 1.97 16.47 18.58
C GLU A 51 0.88 15.65 19.30
N THR A 52 -0.39 15.89 18.96
CA THR A 52 -1.52 15.13 19.50
C THR A 52 -1.49 13.68 19.02
N MET A 53 -1.15 13.43 17.74
CA MET A 53 -0.97 12.08 17.22
C MET A 53 0.08 11.31 18.01
N LYS A 54 1.21 11.96 18.32
CA LYS A 54 2.26 11.36 19.15
C LYS A 54 1.77 11.06 20.57
N GLN A 55 1.03 11.98 21.18
CA GLN A 55 0.45 11.78 22.52
C GLN A 55 -0.56 10.62 22.56
N LEU A 56 -1.30 10.42 21.46
CA LEU A 56 -2.22 9.29 21.28
C LEU A 56 -1.51 7.96 21.00
N GLY A 57 -0.18 7.96 20.85
CA GLY A 57 0.62 6.75 20.66
C GLY A 57 0.77 6.31 19.21
N ALA A 58 0.47 7.16 18.22
CA ALA A 58 0.76 6.84 16.83
C ALA A 58 2.27 6.61 16.64
N ALA A 59 2.64 5.43 16.14
CA ALA A 59 4.04 5.07 15.88
C ALA A 59 4.53 5.56 14.51
N ALA A 60 3.62 5.71 13.54
CA ALA A 60 3.89 6.19 12.19
C ALA A 60 2.65 6.86 11.62
N ILE A 61 2.79 7.57 10.50
CA ILE A 61 1.67 8.18 9.75
C ILE A 61 1.82 7.82 8.28
N LEU A 62 0.70 7.44 7.63
CA LEU A 62 0.63 7.18 6.19
C LEU A 62 0.12 8.41 5.45
N SER A 63 0.72 8.74 4.30
CA SER A 63 0.22 9.78 3.39
C SER A 63 0.05 9.23 1.97
N ASN A 64 -0.90 9.80 1.21
CA ASN A 64 -1.23 9.28 -0.11
C ASN A 64 -0.42 9.95 -1.21
N ALA A 65 0.39 9.18 -1.92
CA ALA A 65 1.28 9.65 -2.98
C ALA A 65 0.51 10.38 -4.10
N TYR A 66 -0.64 9.88 -4.52
CA TYR A 66 -1.49 10.51 -5.52
C TYR A 66 -1.88 11.96 -5.16
N HIS A 67 -2.34 12.18 -3.93
CA HIS A 67 -2.75 13.51 -3.49
C HIS A 67 -1.58 14.47 -3.39
N LEU A 68 -0.44 13.99 -2.89
CA LEU A 68 0.78 14.79 -2.74
C LEU A 68 1.45 15.08 -4.09
N TYR A 69 1.33 14.15 -5.05
CA TYR A 69 1.75 14.39 -6.43
C TYR A 69 0.98 15.53 -7.09
N LEU A 70 -0.35 15.56 -6.93
CA LEU A 70 -1.18 16.63 -7.50
C LEU A 70 -0.99 17.95 -6.77
N GLN A 71 -0.79 17.91 -5.44
CA GLN A 71 -0.66 19.10 -4.62
C GLN A 71 -0.03 18.77 -3.26
N PRO A 72 1.13 19.38 -2.90
CA PRO A 72 1.81 20.51 -3.55
C PRO A 72 2.75 20.11 -4.71
N GLY A 73 2.96 18.84 -4.95
CA GLY A 73 3.97 18.25 -5.81
C GLY A 73 5.13 17.64 -5.01
N PRO A 74 5.69 16.50 -5.49
CA PRO A 74 6.72 15.77 -4.75
C PRO A 74 8.03 16.57 -4.62
N GLU A 75 8.35 17.43 -5.59
CA GLU A 75 9.55 18.29 -5.56
C GLU A 75 9.51 19.30 -4.40
N VAL A 76 8.34 19.84 -4.06
CA VAL A 76 8.15 20.78 -2.94
C VAL A 76 8.42 20.05 -1.62
N ILE A 77 7.97 18.82 -1.51
CA ILE A 77 8.17 18.00 -0.30
C ILE A 77 9.63 17.56 -0.17
N ASP A 78 10.28 17.16 -1.28
CA ASP A 78 11.72 16.84 -1.27
C ASP A 78 12.58 18.04 -0.83
N GLN A 79 12.29 19.24 -1.37
CA GLN A 79 12.98 20.49 -0.98
C GLN A 79 12.73 20.86 0.48
N ALA A 80 11.58 20.50 1.04
CA ALA A 80 11.28 20.70 2.46
C ALA A 80 12.04 19.71 3.38
N GLY A 81 12.71 18.69 2.80
CA GLY A 81 13.46 17.68 3.53
C GLY A 81 12.69 16.37 3.78
N GLY A 82 11.69 16.08 2.94
CA GLY A 82 10.89 14.88 2.99
C GLY A 82 9.57 15.03 3.77
N LEU A 83 8.74 13.99 3.67
CA LEU A 83 7.37 13.99 4.17
C LEU A 83 7.28 14.27 5.67
N ALA A 84 8.06 13.57 6.49
CA ALA A 84 8.05 13.73 7.95
C ALA A 84 8.31 15.19 8.34
N ARG A 85 9.33 15.81 7.73
CA ARG A 85 9.67 17.21 8.00
C ARG A 85 8.61 18.18 7.49
N PHE A 86 8.08 17.91 6.29
CA PHE A 86 7.02 18.73 5.68
C PHE A 86 5.75 18.78 6.54
N MET A 87 5.38 17.67 7.16
CA MET A 87 4.18 17.57 8.01
C MET A 87 4.44 17.85 9.51
N ASN A 88 5.65 18.26 9.86
CA ASN A 88 6.09 18.47 11.25
C ASN A 88 5.90 17.20 12.12
N TRP A 89 6.11 16.03 11.55
CA TRP A 89 6.05 14.74 12.22
C TRP A 89 7.46 14.25 12.55
N ASN A 90 7.72 13.93 13.80
CA ASN A 90 9.01 13.39 14.22
C ASN A 90 8.89 11.88 14.47
N GLY A 91 8.85 11.12 13.41
CA GLY A 91 8.72 9.68 13.43
C GLY A 91 8.60 9.07 12.04
N PRO A 92 8.45 7.75 11.95
CA PRO A 92 8.32 7.02 10.70
C PRO A 92 7.10 7.45 9.88
N THR A 93 7.24 7.34 8.55
CA THR A 93 6.16 7.63 7.60
C THR A 93 6.01 6.52 6.58
N PHE A 94 4.78 6.34 6.11
CA PHE A 94 4.41 5.47 5.00
C PHE A 94 3.90 6.30 3.83
N THR A 95 4.07 5.80 2.62
CA THR A 95 3.31 6.23 1.44
C THR A 95 2.67 5.03 0.76
N ASP A 96 1.45 5.23 0.25
CA ASP A 96 0.86 4.31 -0.70
C ASP A 96 1.46 4.48 -2.10
N SER A 97 1.12 3.57 -3.03
CA SER A 97 1.60 3.64 -4.41
C SER A 97 0.89 4.71 -5.27
N GLY A 98 -0.25 5.24 -4.80
CA GLY A 98 -1.18 6.06 -5.57
C GLY A 98 -2.15 5.26 -6.46
N GLY A 99 -1.96 3.95 -6.62
CA GLY A 99 -2.77 3.09 -7.50
C GLY A 99 -4.25 3.07 -7.14
N PHE A 100 -4.56 2.96 -5.85
CA PHE A 100 -5.94 2.98 -5.36
C PHE A 100 -6.68 4.26 -5.76
N GLN A 101 -6.10 5.44 -5.50
CA GLN A 101 -6.74 6.74 -5.75
C GLN A 101 -6.91 7.01 -7.23
N VAL A 102 -5.92 6.62 -8.04
CA VAL A 102 -5.98 6.75 -9.50
C VAL A 102 -7.19 5.99 -10.06
N LEU A 103 -7.42 4.78 -9.60
CA LEU A 103 -8.54 3.94 -10.04
C LEU A 103 -9.86 4.36 -9.37
N SER A 104 -9.87 4.60 -8.06
CA SER A 104 -11.10 4.90 -7.30
C SER A 104 -11.69 6.27 -7.61
N LEU A 105 -10.87 7.29 -7.79
CA LEU A 105 -11.32 8.65 -8.14
C LEU A 105 -11.63 8.77 -9.63
N GLY A 106 -10.92 8.00 -10.48
CA GLY A 106 -11.12 7.98 -11.91
C GLY A 106 -12.35 7.21 -12.41
N SER A 107 -12.92 6.30 -11.62
CA SER A 107 -13.99 5.39 -12.07
C SER A 107 -15.31 5.52 -11.32
N GLY A 108 -15.44 6.43 -10.36
CA GLY A 108 -16.64 6.54 -9.52
C GLY A 108 -16.82 5.37 -8.54
N TYR A 109 -15.76 4.71 -8.20
CA TYR A 109 -15.64 3.48 -7.39
C TYR A 109 -16.17 3.56 -5.96
N LYS A 110 -16.41 4.77 -5.43
CA LYS A 110 -16.86 4.96 -4.03
C LYS A 110 -18.10 4.14 -3.62
N LYS A 111 -18.96 3.80 -4.59
CA LYS A 111 -20.18 2.98 -4.32
C LYS A 111 -19.92 1.47 -4.29
N VAL A 112 -18.80 1.01 -4.84
CA VAL A 112 -18.51 -0.43 -4.98
C VAL A 112 -17.67 -0.96 -3.83
N LEU A 113 -16.85 -0.10 -3.23
CA LEU A 113 -15.99 -0.46 -2.09
C LEU A 113 -16.69 -0.33 -0.72
N SER A 114 -17.74 0.49 -0.61
CA SER A 114 -18.41 0.75 0.68
C SER A 114 -19.45 -0.29 1.11
N GLY A 115 -19.64 -1.39 0.36
CA GLY A 115 -20.55 -2.46 0.77
C GLY A 115 -22.03 -2.04 0.94
N GLU A 116 -22.41 -0.80 0.61
CA GLU A 116 -23.78 -0.30 0.70
C GLU A 116 -24.68 -0.81 -0.46
N PHE A 117 -24.72 -2.11 -0.67
CA PHE A 117 -25.77 -2.77 -1.44
C PHE A 117 -26.74 -3.49 -0.50
N THR A 118 -27.40 -2.73 0.39
CA THR A 118 -28.65 -3.18 1.01
C THR A 118 -29.81 -2.69 0.15
N GLY A 119 -30.18 -3.44 -0.88
CA GLY A 119 -31.34 -3.15 -1.68
C GLY A 119 -31.49 -4.15 -2.83
N SER A 120 -32.53 -4.97 -2.76
CA SER A 120 -32.97 -5.85 -3.82
C SER A 120 -33.29 -5.08 -5.11
N GLY A 121 -32.30 -4.91 -5.95
CA GLY A 121 -32.45 -4.29 -7.25
C GLY A 121 -31.42 -4.86 -8.21
N ARG A 122 -31.88 -5.45 -9.31
CA ARG A 122 -31.04 -5.89 -10.43
C ARG A 122 -30.05 -4.79 -10.77
N ALA A 123 -28.76 -5.08 -10.62
CA ALA A 123 -27.68 -4.19 -11.06
C ALA A 123 -27.87 -3.91 -12.55
N ASP A 124 -28.18 -2.67 -12.87
CA ASP A 124 -28.34 -2.23 -14.24
C ASP A 124 -26.92 -2.07 -14.84
N HIS A 125 -26.46 -3.13 -15.52
CA HIS A 125 -25.17 -3.16 -16.22
C HIS A 125 -25.01 -2.01 -17.23
N THR A 126 -26.12 -1.36 -17.63
CA THR A 126 -26.12 -0.27 -18.60
C THR A 126 -25.69 1.09 -18.02
N VAL A 127 -25.68 1.26 -16.68
CA VAL A 127 -25.26 2.52 -16.03
C VAL A 127 -23.73 2.61 -15.88
N ALA A 128 -23.04 1.47 -15.78
CA ALA A 128 -21.58 1.41 -15.69
C ALA A 128 -20.87 1.74 -17.03
N GLU A 129 -21.53 1.50 -18.16
CA GLU A 129 -20.94 1.73 -19.49
C GLU A 129 -21.03 3.18 -19.99
N LYS A 130 -21.88 4.04 -19.40
CA LYS A 130 -22.14 5.41 -19.88
C LYS A 130 -21.40 6.52 -19.15
N LYS A 131 -20.66 6.24 -18.06
CA LYS A 131 -19.77 7.25 -17.47
C LYS A 131 -18.39 7.15 -18.12
N GLU A 132 -17.91 8.26 -18.70
CA GLU A 132 -16.53 8.36 -19.15
C GLU A 132 -15.60 7.81 -18.06
N ARG A 133 -14.88 6.73 -18.35
CA ARG A 133 -13.86 6.20 -17.46
C ARG A 133 -12.75 7.23 -17.39
N HIS A 134 -12.60 7.88 -16.25
CA HIS A 134 -11.53 8.86 -16.03
C HIS A 134 -10.17 8.21 -15.80
N ALA A 135 -10.10 6.87 -15.72
CA ALA A 135 -8.86 6.10 -15.63
C ALA A 135 -8.85 4.95 -16.65
N HIS A 136 -7.69 4.74 -17.27
CA HIS A 136 -7.44 3.65 -18.23
C HIS A 136 -6.16 2.92 -17.82
N VAL A 137 -6.27 1.61 -17.63
CA VAL A 137 -5.15 0.70 -17.30
C VAL A 137 -4.67 0.02 -18.57
N ASP A 138 -3.38 -0.05 -18.76
CA ASP A 138 -2.69 -0.86 -19.76
C ASP A 138 -1.47 -1.57 -19.14
N ASP A 139 -0.73 -2.33 -19.92
CA ASP A 139 0.42 -3.09 -19.41
C ASP A 139 1.55 -2.22 -18.86
N GLU A 140 1.63 -0.96 -19.29
CA GLU A 140 2.68 -0.04 -18.87
C GLU A 140 2.32 0.78 -17.64
N GLY A 141 1.02 0.95 -17.34
CA GLY A 141 0.59 1.78 -16.23
C GLY A 141 -0.86 2.24 -16.32
N VAL A 142 -1.16 3.36 -15.67
CA VAL A 142 -2.51 3.93 -15.59
C VAL A 142 -2.52 5.38 -16.05
N THR A 143 -3.36 5.70 -17.02
CA THR A 143 -3.65 7.09 -17.44
C THR A 143 -4.93 7.54 -16.76
N PHE A 144 -4.93 8.72 -16.14
CA PHE A 144 -6.09 9.24 -15.42
C PHE A 144 -6.23 10.76 -15.59
N ARG A 145 -7.40 11.29 -15.17
CA ARG A 145 -7.64 12.72 -15.06
C ARG A 145 -7.62 13.17 -13.61
N SER A 146 -6.90 14.25 -13.34
CA SER A 146 -6.88 14.90 -12.03
C SER A 146 -8.29 15.32 -11.61
N HIS A 147 -8.65 14.99 -10.38
CA HIS A 147 -9.93 15.43 -9.79
C HIS A 147 -9.93 16.91 -9.39
N LEU A 148 -8.76 17.57 -9.42
CA LEU A 148 -8.62 18.98 -9.07
C LEU A 148 -8.93 19.90 -10.26
N ASP A 149 -8.38 19.60 -11.43
CA ASP A 149 -8.41 20.47 -12.60
C ASP A 149 -8.73 19.75 -13.93
N GLY A 150 -8.91 18.41 -13.89
CA GLY A 150 -9.20 17.61 -15.07
C GLY A 150 -7.99 17.34 -15.98
N SER A 151 -6.80 17.79 -15.63
CA SER A 151 -5.56 17.52 -16.38
C SER A 151 -5.28 16.03 -16.49
N ARG A 152 -4.65 15.61 -17.60
CA ARG A 152 -4.33 14.22 -17.86
C ARG A 152 -2.95 13.87 -17.32
N HIS A 153 -2.87 12.80 -16.57
CA HIS A 153 -1.65 12.28 -15.97
C HIS A 153 -1.46 10.80 -16.27
N ARG A 154 -0.24 10.31 -16.10
CA ARG A 154 0.09 8.91 -16.23
C ARG A 154 0.99 8.45 -15.09
N PHE A 155 0.59 7.36 -14.43
CA PHE A 155 1.42 6.63 -13.49
C PHE A 155 1.89 5.33 -14.11
N THR A 156 3.16 5.07 -13.98
CA THR A 156 3.81 3.77 -14.24
C THR A 156 4.49 3.32 -12.94
N PRO A 157 4.96 2.07 -12.85
CA PRO A 157 5.77 1.64 -11.71
C PRO A 157 6.92 2.60 -11.40
N GLU A 158 7.65 3.04 -12.43
CA GLU A 158 8.79 3.94 -12.28
C GLU A 158 8.36 5.32 -11.77
N VAL A 159 7.29 5.88 -12.32
CA VAL A 159 6.76 7.19 -11.88
C VAL A 159 6.30 7.13 -10.43
N SER A 160 5.62 6.05 -10.01
CA SER A 160 5.22 5.87 -8.61
C SER A 160 6.45 5.81 -7.69
N MET A 161 7.50 5.08 -8.07
CA MET A 161 8.74 5.03 -7.30
C MET A 161 9.43 6.38 -7.22
N GLN A 162 9.51 7.14 -8.33
CA GLN A 162 10.09 8.49 -8.35
C GLN A 162 9.37 9.44 -7.42
N ILE A 163 8.03 9.43 -7.45
CA ILE A 163 7.20 10.24 -6.54
C ILE A 163 7.50 9.86 -5.09
N GLN A 164 7.42 8.57 -4.73
CA GLN A 164 7.60 8.14 -3.34
C GLN A 164 9.03 8.38 -2.84
N HIS A 165 10.05 8.26 -3.69
CA HIS A 165 11.42 8.64 -3.35
C HIS A 165 11.57 10.13 -3.05
N GLN A 166 10.89 10.99 -3.81
CA GLN A 166 10.88 12.44 -3.56
C GLN A 166 10.10 12.79 -2.29
N LEU A 167 8.99 12.08 -2.02
CA LEU A 167 8.25 12.22 -0.76
C LEU A 167 9.11 11.83 0.46
N GLY A 168 10.02 10.88 0.31
CA GLY A 168 10.99 10.51 1.34
C GLY A 168 10.36 9.80 2.55
N ALA A 169 9.32 9.00 2.35
CA ALA A 169 8.75 8.16 3.40
C ALA A 169 9.70 7.00 3.76
N ASP A 170 9.62 6.50 4.98
CA ASP A 170 10.43 5.35 5.42
C ASP A 170 9.98 4.04 4.76
N ILE A 171 8.68 3.91 4.52
CA ILE A 171 8.06 2.71 3.94
C ILE A 171 7.19 3.12 2.75
N MET A 172 7.46 2.51 1.61
CA MET A 172 6.77 2.73 0.34
C MET A 172 6.07 1.46 -0.12
N MET A 173 5.00 1.61 -0.91
CA MET A 173 4.29 0.49 -1.55
C MET A 173 4.62 0.39 -3.03
N ALA A 174 4.84 -0.81 -3.53
CA ALA A 174 4.98 -1.05 -4.97
C ALA A 174 3.68 -0.71 -5.70
N PHE A 175 3.79 -0.18 -6.91
CA PHE A 175 2.64 0.16 -7.73
C PHE A 175 1.93 -1.12 -8.21
N ASP A 176 0.63 -1.19 -7.97
CA ASP A 176 -0.21 -2.36 -8.20
C ASP A 176 -1.52 -2.00 -8.91
N GLU A 177 -2.16 -2.96 -9.51
CA GLU A 177 -3.50 -2.79 -10.05
C GLU A 177 -4.55 -3.28 -9.05
N LEU A 178 -5.29 -2.34 -8.48
CA LEU A 178 -6.46 -2.67 -7.67
C LEU A 178 -7.60 -3.18 -8.56
N THR A 179 -8.18 -4.31 -8.18
CA THR A 179 -9.40 -4.85 -8.77
C THR A 179 -10.58 -4.77 -7.79
N THR A 180 -11.78 -5.07 -8.26
CA THR A 180 -13.00 -5.13 -7.45
C THR A 180 -13.59 -6.53 -7.43
N LEU A 181 -14.54 -6.75 -6.53
CA LEU A 181 -15.34 -7.99 -6.48
C LEU A 181 -16.22 -8.19 -7.72
N LEU A 182 -16.44 -7.15 -8.53
CA LEU A 182 -17.22 -7.23 -9.77
C LEU A 182 -16.39 -7.68 -10.98
N ASN A 183 -15.06 -7.67 -10.88
CA ASN A 183 -14.21 -8.16 -11.94
C ASN A 183 -14.30 -9.69 -12.06
N SER A 184 -14.32 -10.19 -13.30
CA SER A 184 -14.31 -11.63 -13.52
C SER A 184 -13.02 -12.29 -13.02
N ARG A 185 -13.05 -13.60 -12.78
CA ARG A 185 -11.86 -14.33 -12.36
C ARG A 185 -10.73 -14.25 -13.39
N GLU A 186 -11.07 -14.28 -14.67
CA GLU A 186 -10.11 -14.15 -15.78
C GLU A 186 -9.39 -12.79 -15.71
N TYR A 187 -10.13 -11.71 -15.46
CA TYR A 187 -9.53 -10.38 -15.28
C TYR A 187 -8.67 -10.32 -14.01
N GLN A 188 -9.08 -10.99 -12.93
CA GLN A 188 -8.25 -11.08 -11.70
C GLN A 188 -6.90 -11.74 -11.98
N VAL A 189 -6.87 -12.80 -12.81
CA VAL A 189 -5.63 -13.47 -13.21
C VAL A 189 -4.75 -12.54 -14.05
N GLU A 190 -5.34 -11.83 -15.02
CA GLU A 190 -4.61 -10.87 -15.87
C GLU A 190 -4.03 -9.71 -15.04
N SER A 191 -4.83 -9.11 -14.17
CA SER A 191 -4.43 -8.04 -13.28
C SER A 191 -3.33 -8.47 -12.30
N LEU A 192 -3.42 -9.70 -11.78
CA LEU A 192 -2.40 -10.26 -10.89
C LEU A 192 -1.05 -10.39 -11.59
N GLU A 193 -1.04 -10.88 -12.84
CA GLU A 193 0.21 -11.00 -13.62
C GLU A 193 0.77 -9.61 -14.03
N ARG A 194 -0.10 -8.64 -14.31
CA ARG A 194 0.30 -7.25 -14.54
C ARG A 194 0.93 -6.64 -13.27
N THR A 195 0.30 -6.82 -12.12
CA THR A 195 0.83 -6.38 -10.81
C THR A 195 2.19 -7.03 -10.53
N ARG A 196 2.37 -8.31 -10.85
CA ARG A 196 3.68 -8.99 -10.69
C ARG A 196 4.77 -8.33 -11.56
N ARG A 197 4.47 -8.06 -12.85
CA ARG A 197 5.43 -7.37 -13.74
C ARG A 197 5.74 -5.94 -13.26
N TRP A 198 4.74 -5.23 -12.76
CA TRP A 198 4.90 -3.90 -12.18
C TRP A 198 5.74 -3.92 -10.90
N ALA A 199 5.56 -4.92 -10.05
CA ALA A 199 6.35 -5.12 -8.84
C ALA A 199 7.85 -5.30 -9.16
N GLU A 200 8.18 -6.08 -10.21
CA GLU A 200 9.55 -6.24 -10.70
C GLU A 200 10.16 -4.92 -11.16
N ARG A 201 9.38 -4.11 -11.92
CA ARG A 201 9.80 -2.78 -12.37
C ARG A 201 9.96 -1.79 -11.20
N CYS A 202 9.08 -1.87 -10.19
CA CYS A 202 9.23 -1.08 -8.96
C CYS A 202 10.53 -1.40 -8.23
N LEU A 203 10.88 -2.68 -8.08
CA LEU A 203 12.15 -3.09 -7.46
C LEU A 203 13.37 -2.56 -8.24
N ALA A 204 13.34 -2.66 -9.57
CA ALA A 204 14.43 -2.18 -10.41
C ALA A 204 14.61 -0.65 -10.28
N GLU A 205 13.52 0.11 -10.36
CA GLU A 205 13.57 1.57 -10.25
C GLU A 205 13.92 2.02 -8.83
N HIS A 206 13.38 1.34 -7.81
CA HIS A 206 13.73 1.60 -6.41
C HIS A 206 15.25 1.47 -6.17
N GLN A 207 15.87 0.43 -6.71
CA GLN A 207 17.32 0.26 -6.61
C GLN A 207 18.10 1.37 -7.30
N ARG A 208 17.69 1.72 -8.52
CA ARG A 208 18.32 2.80 -9.28
C ARG A 208 18.26 4.11 -8.51
N LEU A 209 17.08 4.47 -7.99
CA LEU A 209 16.87 5.69 -7.21
C LEU A 209 17.60 5.67 -5.87
N THR A 210 17.67 4.52 -5.20
CA THR A 210 18.44 4.36 -3.95
C THR A 210 19.92 4.64 -4.16
N LEU A 211 20.48 4.25 -5.29
CA LEU A 211 21.88 4.52 -5.65
C LEU A 211 22.09 5.98 -6.04
N GLU A 212 21.17 6.58 -6.80
CA GLU A 212 21.24 8.00 -7.19
C GLU A 212 21.08 8.96 -6.01
N ARG A 213 20.26 8.57 -5.03
CA ARG A 213 19.95 9.36 -3.83
C ARG A 213 20.67 8.81 -2.58
N ALA A 214 21.90 8.35 -2.73
CA ALA A 214 22.67 7.69 -1.67
C ALA A 214 22.97 8.59 -0.45
N ASP A 215 22.74 9.89 -0.55
CA ASP A 215 22.79 10.88 0.53
C ASP A 215 21.53 10.93 1.38
N LYS A 216 20.43 10.31 0.91
CA LYS A 216 19.15 10.21 1.63
C LYS A 216 19.07 8.94 2.47
N PRO A 217 18.24 8.92 3.53
CA PRO A 217 17.94 7.71 4.26
C PRO A 217 17.37 6.62 3.35
N TYR A 218 17.67 5.35 3.66
CA TYR A 218 17.08 4.22 2.96
C TYR A 218 15.58 4.18 3.19
N GLN A 219 14.82 3.96 2.12
CA GLN A 219 13.38 3.77 2.15
C GLN A 219 13.07 2.29 1.89
N MET A 220 12.28 1.65 2.75
CA MET A 220 11.83 0.28 2.54
C MET A 220 10.77 0.22 1.44
N LEU A 221 10.82 -0.81 0.61
CA LEU A 221 9.80 -1.08 -0.41
C LEU A 221 9.00 -2.35 -0.08
N TYR A 222 7.68 -2.23 0.07
CA TYR A 222 6.77 -3.34 0.27
C TYR A 222 6.11 -3.75 -1.03
N GLY A 223 6.12 -5.06 -1.32
CA GLY A 223 5.34 -5.64 -2.42
C GLY A 223 3.86 -5.71 -2.05
N VAL A 224 2.96 -5.39 -2.99
CA VAL A 224 1.51 -5.40 -2.73
C VAL A 224 0.88 -6.66 -3.28
N ILE A 225 0.27 -7.45 -2.39
CA ILE A 225 -0.34 -8.74 -2.69
C ILE A 225 -1.82 -8.55 -2.97
N GLN A 226 -2.21 -8.86 -4.21
CA GLN A 226 -3.57 -8.85 -4.71
C GLN A 226 -4.12 -10.29 -4.82
N GLY A 227 -5.31 -10.51 -5.40
CA GLY A 227 -5.88 -11.83 -5.65
C GLY A 227 -7.35 -11.96 -5.26
N ALA A 228 -8.01 -10.85 -4.92
CA ALA A 228 -9.43 -10.78 -4.54
C ALA A 228 -9.79 -11.81 -3.44
N GLN A 229 -10.84 -12.61 -3.64
CA GLN A 229 -11.29 -13.65 -2.70
C GLN A 229 -10.79 -15.06 -3.07
N TYR A 230 -9.87 -15.19 -4.02
CA TYR A 230 -9.42 -16.47 -4.54
C TYR A 230 -8.15 -16.95 -3.83
N GLU A 231 -8.23 -18.06 -3.10
CA GLU A 231 -7.10 -18.63 -2.36
C GLU A 231 -5.89 -18.90 -3.26
N ASP A 232 -6.12 -19.55 -4.39
CA ASP A 232 -5.04 -19.88 -5.35
C ASP A 232 -4.32 -18.65 -5.87
N LEU A 233 -5.06 -17.55 -6.13
CA LEU A 233 -4.48 -16.29 -6.58
C LEU A 233 -3.73 -15.57 -5.46
N ARG A 234 -4.27 -15.53 -4.24
CA ARG A 234 -3.61 -14.96 -3.06
C ARG A 234 -2.29 -15.65 -2.75
N ARG A 235 -2.31 -16.99 -2.69
CA ARG A 235 -1.13 -17.80 -2.46
C ARG A 235 -0.10 -17.63 -3.59
N LYS A 236 -0.56 -17.63 -4.85
CA LYS A 236 0.33 -17.38 -5.99
C LYS A 236 1.01 -16.02 -5.88
N ALA A 237 0.25 -14.95 -5.64
CA ALA A 237 0.80 -13.60 -5.52
C ALA A 237 1.82 -13.50 -4.37
N ALA A 238 1.49 -14.09 -3.22
CA ALA A 238 2.39 -14.09 -2.07
C ALA A 238 3.71 -14.83 -2.37
N ARG A 239 3.66 -16.02 -2.98
CA ARG A 239 4.86 -16.77 -3.39
C ARG A 239 5.69 -16.03 -4.42
N ASP A 240 5.03 -15.50 -5.47
CA ASP A 240 5.71 -14.79 -6.57
C ASP A 240 6.46 -13.56 -6.05
N LEU A 241 5.83 -12.75 -5.19
CA LEU A 241 6.46 -11.54 -4.65
C LEU A 241 7.48 -11.87 -3.55
N SER A 242 7.23 -12.89 -2.73
CA SER A 242 8.17 -13.34 -1.69
C SER A 242 9.48 -13.87 -2.28
N ALA A 243 9.41 -14.53 -3.44
CA ALA A 243 10.57 -15.05 -4.15
C ALA A 243 11.19 -14.05 -5.13
N MET A 244 10.58 -12.88 -5.33
CA MET A 244 11.05 -11.92 -6.32
C MET A 244 12.35 -11.27 -5.90
N GLU A 245 13.31 -11.33 -6.81
CA GLU A 245 14.62 -10.71 -6.64
C GLU A 245 15.05 -10.01 -7.94
N VAL A 246 15.45 -8.77 -7.83
CA VAL A 246 16.01 -7.98 -8.95
C VAL A 246 17.37 -7.47 -8.53
N ALA A 247 18.42 -7.87 -9.28
CA ALA A 247 19.80 -7.49 -9.03
C ALA A 247 20.26 -7.68 -7.55
N GLY A 248 19.85 -8.78 -6.92
CA GLY A 248 20.21 -9.13 -5.54
C GLY A 248 19.40 -8.41 -4.46
N ARG A 249 18.27 -7.80 -4.82
CA ARG A 249 17.36 -7.14 -3.90
C ARG A 249 15.96 -7.72 -3.97
N SER A 250 15.36 -7.97 -2.83
CA SER A 250 13.96 -8.38 -2.64
C SER A 250 13.16 -7.28 -1.94
N PHE A 251 11.86 -7.46 -1.81
CA PHE A 251 11.02 -6.58 -1.00
C PHE A 251 11.40 -6.63 0.48
N ASP A 252 11.31 -5.48 1.15
CA ASP A 252 11.58 -5.35 2.59
C ASP A 252 10.40 -5.78 3.45
N GLY A 253 9.20 -5.84 2.87
CA GLY A 253 7.96 -6.23 3.51
C GLY A 253 6.84 -6.40 2.48
N PHE A 254 5.61 -6.61 2.97
CA PHE A 254 4.46 -6.85 2.09
C PHE A 254 3.22 -6.10 2.55
N GLY A 255 2.50 -5.52 1.60
CA GLY A 255 1.16 -4.99 1.77
C GLY A 255 0.12 -6.03 1.33
N ILE A 256 -0.87 -6.31 2.14
CA ILE A 256 -1.99 -7.18 1.83
C ILE A 256 -3.16 -6.30 1.42
N GLY A 257 -3.42 -6.21 0.13
CA GLY A 257 -4.42 -5.34 -0.45
C GLY A 257 -5.53 -6.08 -1.19
N GLY A 258 -6.34 -5.31 -1.92
CA GLY A 258 -7.37 -5.82 -2.81
C GLY A 258 -8.75 -5.94 -2.17
N ALA A 259 -9.77 -6.01 -3.04
CA ALA A 259 -11.15 -6.11 -2.61
C ALA A 259 -11.48 -7.54 -2.16
N PHE A 260 -12.04 -7.67 -0.97
CA PHE A 260 -12.63 -8.89 -0.43
C PHE A 260 -13.74 -8.55 0.57
N GLU A 261 -14.62 -9.52 0.83
CA GLU A 261 -15.65 -9.35 1.85
C GLU A 261 -15.01 -9.39 3.24
N LYS A 262 -15.48 -8.51 4.12
CA LYS A 262 -14.94 -8.35 5.47
C LYS A 262 -14.92 -9.65 6.28
N GLU A 263 -15.94 -10.47 6.10
CA GLU A 263 -16.09 -11.78 6.74
C GLU A 263 -14.96 -12.76 6.39
N ASN A 264 -14.30 -12.56 5.25
CA ASN A 264 -13.21 -13.39 4.76
C ASN A 264 -11.81 -12.88 5.16
N LEU A 265 -11.72 -11.74 5.87
CA LEU A 265 -10.47 -11.06 6.20
C LEU A 265 -9.43 -12.00 6.82
N ALA A 266 -9.78 -12.65 7.94
CA ALA A 266 -8.85 -13.52 8.66
C ALA A 266 -8.35 -14.67 7.79
N THR A 267 -9.24 -15.29 7.01
CA THR A 267 -8.91 -16.40 6.11
C THR A 267 -7.95 -15.95 5.00
N ILE A 268 -8.22 -14.81 4.38
CA ILE A 268 -7.39 -14.28 3.29
C ILE A 268 -6.01 -13.86 3.81
N VAL A 269 -5.94 -13.20 4.95
CA VAL A 269 -4.67 -12.82 5.57
C VAL A 269 -3.87 -14.06 5.95
N ASP A 270 -4.52 -15.11 6.50
CA ASP A 270 -3.85 -16.36 6.84
C ASP A 270 -3.24 -17.07 5.62
N TRP A 271 -3.99 -17.18 4.50
CA TRP A 271 -3.48 -17.75 3.23
C TRP A 271 -2.23 -17.01 2.73
N VAL A 272 -2.25 -15.69 2.81
CA VAL A 272 -1.12 -14.85 2.36
C VAL A 272 0.07 -15.02 3.31
N CYS A 273 -0.17 -14.90 4.61
CA CYS A 273 0.89 -14.97 5.62
C CYS A 273 1.56 -16.33 5.69
N GLU A 274 0.89 -17.41 5.28
CA GLU A 274 1.45 -18.76 5.19
C GLU A 274 2.56 -18.87 4.14
N GLU A 275 2.49 -18.06 3.08
CA GLU A 275 3.44 -18.05 1.97
C GLU A 275 4.56 -17.00 2.14
N LEU A 276 4.43 -16.09 3.12
CA LEU A 276 5.39 -15.01 3.32
C LEU A 276 6.49 -15.38 4.31
N GLN A 277 7.67 -14.81 4.08
CA GLN A 277 8.82 -14.94 4.97
C GLN A 277 8.51 -14.33 6.35
N GLU A 278 9.00 -14.99 7.40
CA GLU A 278 8.75 -14.60 8.80
C GLU A 278 9.51 -13.35 9.23
N ASP A 279 10.62 -13.05 8.59
CA ASP A 279 11.47 -11.89 8.85
C ASP A 279 11.04 -10.61 8.11
N LYS A 280 9.90 -10.68 7.38
CA LYS A 280 9.34 -9.56 6.65
C LYS A 280 8.06 -9.04 7.31
N PRO A 281 7.93 -7.72 7.52
CA PRO A 281 6.69 -7.14 8.05
C PRO A 281 5.54 -7.16 7.03
N ARG A 282 4.30 -7.15 7.54
CA ARG A 282 3.07 -7.33 6.78
C ARG A 282 2.07 -6.23 7.14
N ASN A 283 1.72 -5.39 6.16
CA ASN A 283 0.74 -4.31 6.33
C ASN A 283 -0.61 -4.72 5.73
N LEU A 284 -1.70 -4.65 6.48
CA LEU A 284 -3.05 -4.84 5.97
C LEU A 284 -3.58 -3.48 5.51
N LEU A 285 -3.88 -3.36 4.21
CA LEU A 285 -4.22 -2.09 3.57
C LEU A 285 -5.72 -1.79 3.64
N GLY A 286 -6.09 -0.62 4.17
CA GLY A 286 -7.43 -0.05 4.08
C GLY A 286 -8.47 -0.70 5.00
N LEU A 287 -8.08 -1.49 6.00
CA LEU A 287 -8.96 -2.18 6.94
C LEU A 287 -8.44 -2.03 8.36
N SER A 288 -9.14 -1.25 9.17
CA SER A 288 -8.65 -0.84 10.48
C SER A 288 -9.75 -0.60 11.53
N GLU A 289 -10.94 -1.14 11.34
CA GLU A 289 -11.90 -1.19 12.45
C GLU A 289 -11.37 -2.10 13.57
N PRO A 290 -11.70 -1.86 14.83
CA PRO A 290 -11.14 -2.64 15.96
C PRO A 290 -11.22 -4.16 15.78
N ASP A 291 -12.36 -4.67 15.32
CA ASP A 291 -12.55 -6.10 15.10
C ASP A 291 -11.68 -6.63 13.95
N ASP A 292 -11.47 -5.82 12.91
CA ASP A 292 -10.60 -6.16 11.78
C ASP A 292 -9.13 -6.24 12.22
N ILE A 293 -8.70 -5.32 13.11
CA ILE A 293 -7.35 -5.33 13.67
C ILE A 293 -7.11 -6.61 14.46
N PHE A 294 -8.03 -6.99 15.36
CA PHE A 294 -7.88 -8.24 16.13
C PHE A 294 -7.81 -9.47 15.22
N ALA A 295 -8.74 -9.57 14.26
CA ALA A 295 -8.76 -10.69 13.31
C ALA A 295 -7.49 -10.72 12.43
N GLY A 296 -7.04 -9.56 11.95
CA GLY A 296 -5.82 -9.43 11.14
C GLY A 296 -4.56 -9.77 11.92
N VAL A 297 -4.45 -9.35 13.19
CA VAL A 297 -3.33 -9.71 14.06
C VAL A 297 -3.28 -11.23 14.27
N GLU A 298 -4.39 -11.87 14.62
CA GLU A 298 -4.45 -13.32 14.79
C GLU A 298 -4.03 -14.08 13.54
N ALA A 299 -4.34 -13.53 12.34
CA ALA A 299 -3.99 -14.10 11.04
C ALA A 299 -2.56 -13.76 10.59
N GLY A 300 -1.85 -12.86 11.28
CA GLY A 300 -0.42 -12.59 11.07
C GLY A 300 -0.06 -11.24 10.44
N ALA A 301 -0.97 -10.26 10.39
CA ALA A 301 -0.66 -8.90 10.01
C ALA A 301 0.02 -8.13 11.17
N ASP A 302 0.95 -7.22 10.82
CA ASP A 302 1.75 -6.45 11.78
C ASP A 302 1.28 -5.00 11.89
N THR A 303 0.86 -4.40 10.75
CA THR A 303 0.42 -3.00 10.69
C THR A 303 -0.89 -2.88 9.90
N PHE A 304 -1.64 -1.82 10.18
CA PHE A 304 -3.01 -1.57 9.69
C PHE A 304 -3.18 -0.09 9.38
N ASP A 305 -3.85 0.29 8.27
CA ASP A 305 -4.11 1.66 7.87
C ASP A 305 -5.56 1.92 7.42
#